data_a522f72857e0795fc3ea45f1119beb23
#
_entry.id   a522f72857e0795fc3ea45f1119beb23
#
_cell.length_a   1.000
_cell.length_b   1.000
_cell.length_c   1.000
_cell.angle_alpha   90.00
_cell.angle_beta   90.00
_cell.angle_gamma   90.00
#
_symmetry.space_group_name_H-M   'P 1'
#
loop_
_entity.id
_entity.type
_entity.pdbx_description
1 polymer ?
#
loop_
_entity_poly.entity_id
_entity_poly.type
_entity_poly.pdbx_seq_one_letter_code
_entity_poly.pdbx_strand_id
1 'polypeptide(L)'
;PEWLPYAEQIKEWRTLQGIHTGIVTLDEIGGNTPAILENWFDDAYNTWDMPPVAVLLMADYGSDANNSIISPIWDNYCASDNIYADVDNNAMPDIIFARMTAQNATHLDIMVSKMLDYEADPPTDADFYHKPITALGWQTERWFQICSETVGGYWREVKDKEPVRINNIYSGTPGNSWSSNQNTSMVVDYFGPNGLGYIPATPAELGGW
;
A
#
# COMPACT_ATOMS: atom_id res chain seq x y z
N PRO A 1 -18.79 -13.44 6.11
CA PRO A 1 -19.86 -13.68 5.12
C PRO A 1 -20.19 -12.46 4.26
N GLU A 2 -20.27 -11.23 4.83
CA GLU A 2 -20.65 -10.04 4.07
C GLU A 2 -19.60 -9.55 3.06
N TRP A 3 -18.36 -10.01 3.19
CA TRP A 3 -17.23 -9.65 2.31
C TRP A 3 -17.12 -10.55 1.08
N LEU A 4 -17.72 -11.75 1.13
CA LEU A 4 -17.66 -12.73 0.03
C LEU A 4 -18.12 -12.19 -1.32
N PRO A 5 -19.20 -11.39 -1.43
CA PRO A 5 -19.61 -10.86 -2.74
C PRO A 5 -18.54 -10.03 -3.44
N TYR A 6 -17.71 -9.32 -2.69
CA TYR A 6 -16.61 -8.52 -3.24
C TYR A 6 -15.42 -9.40 -3.65
N ALA A 7 -15.12 -10.43 -2.87
CA ALA A 7 -14.10 -11.41 -3.24
C ALA A 7 -14.49 -12.18 -4.52
N GLU A 8 -15.78 -12.53 -4.69
CA GLU A 8 -16.27 -13.17 -5.91
C GLU A 8 -16.15 -12.25 -7.13
N GLN A 9 -16.41 -10.94 -7.01
CA GLN A 9 -16.21 -9.97 -8.10
C GLN A 9 -14.74 -9.96 -8.56
N ILE A 10 -13.80 -9.94 -7.61
CA ILE A 10 -12.36 -10.00 -7.94
C ILE A 10 -12.00 -11.32 -8.60
N LYS A 11 -12.49 -12.43 -8.07
CA LYS A 11 -12.26 -13.76 -8.64
C LYS A 11 -12.80 -13.89 -10.06
N GLU A 12 -14.02 -13.42 -10.32
CA GLU A 12 -14.61 -13.40 -11.66
C GLU A 12 -13.74 -12.59 -12.62
N TRP A 13 -13.32 -11.39 -12.23
CA TRP A 13 -12.43 -10.55 -13.02
C TRP A 13 -11.08 -11.22 -13.31
N ARG A 14 -10.44 -11.80 -12.31
CA ARG A 14 -9.17 -12.54 -12.48
C ARG A 14 -9.34 -13.75 -13.38
N THR A 15 -10.47 -14.45 -13.27
CA THR A 15 -10.80 -15.60 -14.15
C THR A 15 -10.92 -15.17 -15.62
N LEU A 16 -11.53 -14.01 -15.90
CA LEU A 16 -11.58 -13.45 -17.25
C LEU A 16 -10.18 -13.12 -17.80
N GLN A 17 -9.25 -12.78 -16.93
CA GLN A 17 -7.85 -12.55 -17.28
C GLN A 17 -7.02 -13.85 -17.40
N GLY A 18 -7.62 -15.02 -17.18
CA GLY A 18 -6.93 -16.31 -17.19
C GLY A 18 -6.14 -16.62 -15.91
N ILE A 19 -6.40 -15.90 -14.82
CA ILE A 19 -5.74 -16.12 -13.53
C ILE A 19 -6.61 -17.02 -12.65
N HIS A 20 -6.08 -18.18 -12.27
CA HIS A 20 -6.74 -19.06 -11.32
C HIS A 20 -6.80 -18.41 -9.93
N THR A 21 -8.01 -18.23 -9.41
CA THR A 21 -8.22 -17.50 -8.16
C THR A 21 -9.11 -18.31 -7.22
N GLY A 22 -8.59 -18.62 -6.04
CA GLY A 22 -9.33 -19.21 -4.92
C GLY A 22 -9.79 -18.14 -3.92
N ILE A 23 -10.87 -18.41 -3.22
CA ILE A 23 -11.32 -17.63 -2.06
C ILE A 23 -11.27 -18.55 -0.86
N VAL A 24 -10.69 -18.07 0.23
CA VAL A 24 -10.59 -18.80 1.49
C VAL A 24 -11.04 -17.90 2.62
N THR A 25 -11.84 -18.44 3.52
CA THR A 25 -12.35 -17.71 4.68
C THR A 25 -11.56 -18.06 5.95
N LEU A 26 -11.61 -17.18 6.96
CA LEU A 26 -11.00 -17.46 8.26
C LEU A 26 -11.55 -18.72 8.94
N ASP A 27 -12.82 -19.05 8.67
CA ASP A 27 -13.44 -20.29 9.20
C ASP A 27 -12.78 -21.54 8.57
N GLU A 28 -12.46 -21.49 7.27
CA GLU A 28 -11.76 -22.57 6.57
C GLU A 28 -10.29 -22.67 7.00
N ILE A 29 -9.64 -21.56 7.29
CA ILE A 29 -8.28 -21.49 7.84
C ILE A 29 -8.25 -22.04 9.28
N GLY A 30 -9.33 -21.85 10.03
CA GLY A 30 -9.47 -22.33 11.40
C GLY A 30 -9.20 -21.29 12.47
N GLY A 31 -9.07 -20.01 12.12
CA GLY A 31 -8.93 -18.91 13.08
C GLY A 31 -8.25 -17.66 12.55
N ASN A 32 -8.13 -16.67 13.43
CA ASN A 32 -7.56 -15.36 13.14
C ASN A 32 -6.48 -15.00 14.18
N THR A 33 -5.40 -15.76 14.20
CA THR A 33 -4.19 -15.44 14.97
C THR A 33 -2.98 -15.48 14.04
N PRO A 34 -1.90 -14.72 14.33
CA PRO A 34 -0.70 -14.72 13.49
C PRO A 34 -0.19 -16.12 13.21
N ALA A 35 -0.08 -16.98 14.24
CA ALA A 35 0.46 -18.32 14.10
C ALA A 35 -0.44 -19.25 13.26
N ILE A 36 -1.76 -19.12 13.34
CA ILE A 36 -2.68 -19.93 12.52
C ILE A 36 -2.56 -19.51 11.06
N LEU A 37 -2.57 -18.21 10.80
CA LEU A 37 -2.48 -17.66 9.44
C LEU A 37 -1.13 -17.99 8.80
N GLU A 38 -0.03 -17.77 9.50
CA GLU A 38 1.32 -18.06 9.02
C GLU A 38 1.46 -19.55 8.68
N ASN A 39 1.12 -20.46 9.60
CA ASN A 39 1.14 -21.88 9.31
C ASN A 39 0.27 -22.29 8.11
N TRP A 40 -0.87 -21.62 7.91
CA TRP A 40 -1.73 -21.90 6.77
C TRP A 40 -1.11 -21.44 5.45
N PHE A 41 -0.47 -20.26 5.40
CA PHE A 41 0.22 -19.78 4.20
C PHE A 41 1.45 -20.64 3.87
N ASP A 42 2.21 -21.03 4.89
CA ASP A 42 3.36 -21.93 4.73
C ASP A 42 2.93 -23.28 4.18
N ASP A 43 1.84 -23.86 4.73
CA ASP A 43 1.29 -25.12 4.24
C ASP A 43 0.79 -25.00 2.81
N ALA A 44 0.04 -23.94 2.49
CA ALA A 44 -0.47 -23.68 1.15
C ALA A 44 0.67 -23.56 0.12
N TYR A 45 1.73 -22.82 0.46
CA TYR A 45 2.89 -22.66 -0.42
C TYR A 45 3.68 -23.95 -0.62
N ASN A 46 3.89 -24.72 0.44
CA ASN A 46 4.76 -25.89 0.41
C ASN A 46 4.08 -27.19 -0.02
N THR A 47 2.75 -27.28 0.13
CA THR A 47 2.05 -28.58 -0.04
C THR A 47 1.00 -28.61 -1.14
N TRP A 48 0.48 -27.46 -1.58
CA TRP A 48 -0.54 -27.46 -2.61
C TRP A 48 0.05 -27.78 -3.98
N ASP A 49 -0.68 -28.53 -4.81
CA ASP A 49 -0.30 -28.80 -6.19
C ASP A 49 -0.13 -27.52 -7.02
N MET A 50 -0.84 -26.47 -6.66
CA MET A 50 -0.76 -25.13 -7.20
C MET A 50 -0.59 -24.13 -6.05
N PRO A 51 0.65 -23.84 -5.64
CA PRO A 51 0.90 -22.90 -4.56
C PRO A 51 0.49 -21.47 -4.94
N PRO A 52 0.06 -20.66 -3.96
CA PRO A 52 -0.31 -19.28 -4.22
C PRO A 52 0.93 -18.45 -4.61
N VAL A 53 0.85 -17.71 -5.72
CA VAL A 53 1.86 -16.73 -6.11
C VAL A 53 1.53 -15.32 -5.61
N ALA A 54 0.25 -15.08 -5.31
CA ALA A 54 -0.22 -13.83 -4.75
C ALA A 54 -1.40 -14.06 -3.81
N VAL A 55 -1.47 -13.27 -2.75
CA VAL A 55 -2.53 -13.26 -1.75
C VAL A 55 -3.05 -11.85 -1.56
N LEU A 56 -4.38 -11.68 -1.58
CA LEU A 56 -5.06 -10.45 -1.22
C LEU A 56 -5.86 -10.66 0.06
N LEU A 57 -5.45 -10.01 1.13
CA LEU A 57 -6.19 -9.95 2.38
C LEU A 57 -7.29 -8.89 2.27
N MET A 58 -8.55 -9.31 2.35
CA MET A 58 -9.69 -8.40 2.23
C MET A 58 -10.26 -8.09 3.61
N ALA A 59 -9.55 -7.28 4.40
CA ALA A 59 -9.95 -6.84 5.73
C ALA A 59 -8.98 -5.79 6.27
N ASP A 60 -9.41 -5.02 7.27
CA ASP A 60 -8.52 -4.20 8.08
C ASP A 60 -7.52 -5.09 8.85
N TYR A 61 -6.49 -4.50 9.45
CA TYR A 61 -5.61 -5.23 10.36
C TYR A 61 -6.13 -5.09 11.80
N GLY A 62 -5.83 -6.06 12.66
CA GLY A 62 -6.16 -5.97 14.08
C GLY A 62 -6.99 -7.13 14.61
N SER A 63 -7.54 -6.96 15.80
CA SER A 63 -8.18 -8.03 16.57
C SER A 63 -9.70 -8.04 16.53
N ASP A 64 -10.34 -7.12 15.81
CA ASP A 64 -11.79 -7.18 15.61
C ASP A 64 -12.13 -8.28 14.61
N ALA A 65 -12.65 -9.39 15.12
CA ALA A 65 -12.97 -10.57 14.30
C ALA A 65 -14.07 -10.34 13.25
N ASN A 66 -14.79 -9.21 13.31
CA ASN A 66 -15.86 -8.94 12.35
C ASN A 66 -15.37 -8.29 11.05
N ASN A 67 -14.27 -7.54 11.12
CA ASN A 67 -13.77 -6.76 9.99
C ASN A 67 -12.24 -6.83 9.81
N SER A 68 -11.54 -7.67 10.57
CA SER A 68 -10.08 -7.69 10.56
C SER A 68 -9.51 -9.07 10.28
N ILE A 69 -8.42 -9.09 9.54
CA ILE A 69 -7.46 -10.21 9.50
C ILE A 69 -6.22 -9.73 10.21
N ILE A 70 -5.85 -10.39 11.32
CA ILE A 70 -4.73 -9.95 12.14
C ILE A 70 -3.44 -9.91 11.33
N SER A 71 -2.62 -8.90 11.57
CA SER A 71 -1.27 -8.79 11.03
C SER A 71 -0.26 -9.08 12.12
N PRO A 72 0.81 -9.83 11.86
CA PRO A 72 1.90 -10.01 12.82
C PRO A 72 2.59 -8.69 13.15
N ILE A 73 3.24 -8.64 14.31
CA ILE A 73 4.03 -7.48 14.72
C ILE A 73 5.51 -7.79 14.51
N TRP A 74 6.13 -7.06 13.62
CA TRP A 74 7.57 -7.15 13.38
C TRP A 74 8.34 -6.37 14.43
N ASP A 75 9.31 -7.03 15.06
CA ASP A 75 10.24 -6.44 16.04
C ASP A 75 9.56 -5.63 17.16
N ASN A 76 8.37 -6.03 17.59
CA ASN A 76 7.53 -5.32 18.57
C ASN A 76 7.22 -3.86 18.19
N TYR A 77 7.33 -3.50 16.93
CA TYR A 77 7.24 -2.13 16.45
C TYR A 77 6.11 -1.87 15.46
N CYS A 78 5.99 -2.67 14.40
CA CYS A 78 5.00 -2.43 13.36
C CYS A 78 4.29 -3.70 12.91
N ALA A 79 3.03 -3.55 12.50
CA ALA A 79 2.29 -4.60 11.80
C ALA A 79 2.92 -4.83 10.42
N SER A 80 3.15 -6.11 10.07
CA SER A 80 3.77 -6.46 8.80
C SER A 80 3.23 -7.77 8.23
N ASP A 81 2.47 -7.68 7.14
CA ASP A 81 2.00 -8.84 6.41
C ASP A 81 3.13 -9.56 5.65
N ASN A 82 4.31 -8.95 5.54
CA ASN A 82 5.48 -9.60 4.95
C ASN A 82 5.93 -10.84 5.72
N ILE A 83 5.58 -10.96 7.00
CA ILE A 83 5.85 -12.17 7.78
C ILE A 83 5.09 -13.36 7.19
N TYR A 84 3.83 -13.17 6.77
CA TYR A 84 3.05 -14.20 6.08
C TYR A 84 3.56 -14.53 4.68
N ALA A 85 4.28 -13.62 4.07
CA ALA A 85 4.82 -13.75 2.72
C ALA A 85 6.17 -14.46 2.66
N ASP A 86 6.92 -14.47 3.78
CA ASP A 86 8.27 -15.01 3.93
C ASP A 86 8.19 -16.45 4.46
N VAL A 87 7.92 -17.40 3.58
CA VAL A 87 7.65 -18.80 3.92
C VAL A 87 8.91 -19.54 4.40
N ASP A 88 10.08 -19.16 3.93
CA ASP A 88 11.35 -19.81 4.28
C ASP A 88 12.14 -19.07 5.39
N ASN A 89 11.59 -17.98 5.92
CA ASN A 89 12.15 -17.16 7.00
C ASN A 89 13.52 -16.55 6.67
N ASN A 90 13.74 -16.16 5.43
CA ASN A 90 14.97 -15.52 4.98
C ASN A 90 14.89 -13.98 4.95
N ALA A 91 13.80 -13.39 5.44
CA ALA A 91 13.46 -11.97 5.43
C ALA A 91 13.15 -11.39 4.04
N MET A 92 12.84 -12.24 3.07
CA MET A 92 12.38 -11.85 1.74
C MET A 92 11.05 -12.55 1.43
N PRO A 93 10.07 -11.83 0.86
CA PRO A 93 8.78 -12.42 0.57
C PRO A 93 8.87 -13.42 -0.61
N ASP A 94 8.31 -14.62 -0.42
CA ASP A 94 8.13 -15.65 -1.45
C ASP A 94 6.79 -15.52 -2.18
N ILE A 95 5.81 -14.94 -1.50
CA ILE A 95 4.45 -14.70 -2.01
C ILE A 95 4.21 -13.20 -2.11
N ILE A 96 3.57 -12.75 -3.18
CA ILE A 96 3.12 -11.36 -3.31
C ILE A 96 1.92 -11.14 -2.40
N PHE A 97 2.06 -10.31 -1.37
CA PHE A 97 0.98 -9.97 -0.45
C PHE A 97 0.46 -8.55 -0.66
N ALA A 98 -0.85 -8.40 -0.61
CA ALA A 98 -1.53 -7.12 -0.58
C ALA A 98 -2.72 -7.16 0.39
N ARG A 99 -3.12 -6.01 0.89
CA ARG A 99 -4.26 -5.86 1.81
C ARG A 99 -5.19 -4.74 1.35
N MET A 100 -6.48 -5.03 1.30
CA MET A 100 -7.53 -4.01 1.23
C MET A 100 -8.00 -3.69 2.66
N THR A 101 -7.52 -2.59 3.22
CA THR A 101 -7.77 -2.17 4.62
C THR A 101 -9.17 -1.58 4.78
N ALA A 102 -10.20 -2.33 4.43
CA ALA A 102 -11.58 -1.90 4.57
C ALA A 102 -12.13 -2.20 5.96
N GLN A 103 -12.81 -1.25 6.56
CA GLN A 103 -13.43 -1.37 7.89
C GLN A 103 -14.91 -1.73 7.84
N ASN A 104 -15.51 -1.66 6.66
CA ASN A 104 -16.92 -1.98 6.43
C ASN A 104 -17.17 -2.24 4.95
N ALA A 105 -18.35 -2.74 4.62
CA ALA A 105 -18.74 -3.09 3.26
C ALA A 105 -18.68 -1.89 2.27
N THR A 106 -19.00 -0.68 2.73
CA THR A 106 -18.92 0.53 1.88
C THR A 106 -17.49 0.86 1.49
N HIS A 107 -16.54 0.75 2.43
CA HIS A 107 -15.12 0.96 2.11
C HIS A 107 -14.62 -0.10 1.12
N LEU A 108 -15.02 -1.34 1.32
CA LEU A 108 -14.63 -2.44 0.43
C LEU A 108 -15.22 -2.28 -0.97
N ASP A 109 -16.47 -1.87 -1.07
CA ASP A 109 -17.14 -1.57 -2.33
C ASP A 109 -16.37 -0.51 -3.14
N ILE A 110 -15.99 0.59 -2.49
CA ILE A 110 -15.19 1.65 -3.12
C ILE A 110 -13.83 1.12 -3.59
N MET A 111 -13.14 0.34 -2.78
CA MET A 111 -11.81 -0.19 -3.11
C MET A 111 -11.88 -1.17 -4.29
N VAL A 112 -12.84 -2.10 -4.26
CA VAL A 112 -13.02 -3.10 -5.31
C VAL A 112 -13.46 -2.44 -6.61
N SER A 113 -14.47 -1.55 -6.57
CA SER A 113 -14.94 -0.82 -7.75
C SER A 113 -13.81 -0.03 -8.40
N LYS A 114 -13.05 0.74 -7.61
CA LYS A 114 -11.89 1.51 -8.16
C LYS A 114 -10.84 0.62 -8.82
N MET A 115 -10.56 -0.53 -8.24
CA MET A 115 -9.58 -1.47 -8.81
C MET A 115 -10.11 -2.05 -10.13
N LEU A 116 -11.35 -2.52 -10.15
CA LEU A 116 -11.95 -3.13 -11.33
C LEU A 116 -12.14 -2.12 -12.47
N ASP A 117 -12.64 -0.91 -12.14
CA ASP A 117 -12.82 0.17 -13.12
C ASP A 117 -11.47 0.58 -13.73
N TYR A 118 -10.44 0.75 -12.90
CA TYR A 118 -9.10 1.10 -13.38
C TYR A 118 -8.51 0.03 -14.31
N GLU A 119 -8.72 -1.24 -14.02
CA GLU A 119 -8.20 -2.33 -14.85
C GLU A 119 -9.04 -2.55 -16.13
N ALA A 120 -10.37 -2.33 -16.05
CA ALA A 120 -11.27 -2.52 -17.20
C ALA A 120 -11.22 -1.36 -18.18
N ASP A 121 -11.13 -0.12 -17.69
CA ASP A 121 -11.12 1.11 -18.48
C ASP A 121 -10.09 2.10 -17.92
N PRO A 122 -8.79 1.82 -18.09
CA PRO A 122 -7.74 2.65 -17.54
C PRO A 122 -7.78 4.07 -18.12
N PRO A 123 -7.45 5.10 -17.32
CA PRO A 123 -7.40 6.47 -17.81
C PRO A 123 -6.54 6.61 -19.07
N THR A 124 -7.06 7.34 -20.06
CA THR A 124 -6.35 7.60 -21.32
C THR A 124 -5.64 8.94 -21.35
N ASP A 125 -5.84 9.77 -20.32
CA ASP A 125 -5.15 11.06 -20.19
C ASP A 125 -3.66 10.83 -19.93
N ALA A 126 -2.81 11.38 -20.77
CA ALA A 126 -1.36 11.29 -20.63
C ALA A 126 -0.86 11.90 -19.31
N ASP A 127 -1.51 12.95 -18.81
CA ASP A 127 -1.15 13.60 -17.55
C ASP A 127 -1.34 12.68 -16.35
N PHE A 128 -2.32 11.78 -16.39
CA PHE A 128 -2.49 10.77 -15.34
C PHE A 128 -1.23 9.93 -15.12
N TYR A 129 -0.58 9.55 -16.21
CA TYR A 129 0.66 8.75 -16.17
C TYR A 129 1.94 9.60 -16.07
N HIS A 130 1.87 10.85 -16.49
CA HIS A 130 3.03 11.75 -16.50
C HIS A 130 3.22 12.46 -15.16
N LYS A 131 2.15 12.61 -14.37
CA LYS A 131 2.14 13.34 -13.10
C LYS A 131 1.96 12.40 -11.88
N PRO A 132 2.97 11.57 -11.54
CA PRO A 132 2.90 10.74 -10.34
C PRO A 132 2.76 11.61 -9.09
N ILE A 133 2.07 11.09 -8.08
CA ILE A 133 1.81 11.81 -6.84
C ILE A 133 2.72 11.27 -5.75
N THR A 134 3.38 12.17 -5.01
CA THR A 134 3.99 11.87 -3.72
C THR A 134 3.14 12.50 -2.62
N ALA A 135 2.66 11.71 -1.67
CA ALA A 135 1.83 12.17 -0.57
C ALA A 135 2.54 11.93 0.76
N LEU A 136 2.51 12.90 1.64
CA LEU A 136 3.30 12.91 2.86
C LEU A 136 2.51 13.54 4.02
N GLY A 137 2.43 12.84 5.16
CA GLY A 137 1.98 13.41 6.42
C GLY A 137 3.07 14.25 7.09
N TRP A 138 2.66 15.10 8.04
CA TRP A 138 3.61 15.88 8.82
C TRP A 138 4.34 15.02 9.85
N GLN A 139 5.64 15.25 9.98
CA GLN A 139 6.51 14.69 11.03
C GLN A 139 7.50 15.73 11.52
N THR A 140 7.84 15.65 12.80
CA THR A 140 8.92 16.45 13.39
C THR A 140 10.28 16.08 12.82
N GLU A 141 10.49 14.81 12.56
CA GLU A 141 11.69 14.30 11.91
C GLU A 141 11.52 14.32 10.39
N ARG A 142 12.55 14.68 9.68
CA ARG A 142 12.47 15.01 8.26
C ARG A 142 12.72 13.85 7.31
N TRP A 143 12.89 12.67 7.84
CA TRP A 143 13.16 11.49 7.03
C TRP A 143 12.09 11.21 5.99
N PHE A 144 10.83 11.39 6.36
CA PHE A 144 9.71 11.16 5.44
C PHE A 144 9.71 12.16 4.29
N GLN A 145 10.04 13.44 4.58
CA GLN A 145 10.17 14.47 3.56
C GLN A 145 11.35 14.17 2.64
N ILE A 146 12.50 13.78 3.20
CA ILE A 146 13.69 13.40 2.44
C ILE A 146 13.37 12.22 1.52
N CYS A 147 12.72 11.18 2.01
CA CYS A 147 12.31 10.03 1.22
C CYS A 147 11.35 10.44 0.09
N SER A 148 10.32 11.23 0.40
CA SER A 148 9.35 11.72 -0.58
C SER A 148 10.02 12.56 -1.68
N GLU A 149 10.93 13.47 -1.30
CA GLU A 149 11.68 14.29 -2.26
C GLU A 149 12.63 13.46 -3.12
N THR A 150 13.27 12.46 -2.53
CA THR A 150 14.15 11.53 -3.27
C THR A 150 13.37 10.74 -4.31
N VAL A 151 12.19 10.24 -3.95
CA VAL A 151 11.29 9.53 -4.88
C VAL A 151 10.80 10.48 -5.97
N GLY A 152 10.35 11.69 -5.60
CA GLY A 152 9.92 12.72 -6.56
C GLY A 152 11.03 13.13 -7.51
N GLY A 153 12.25 13.27 -6.99
CA GLY A 153 13.43 13.55 -7.80
C GLY A 153 13.78 12.44 -8.78
N TYR A 154 13.68 11.20 -8.35
CA TYR A 154 13.87 10.05 -9.24
C TYR A 154 12.85 10.04 -10.37
N TRP A 155 11.59 10.29 -10.08
CA TRP A 155 10.55 10.42 -11.10
C TRP A 155 10.87 11.51 -12.12
N ARG A 156 11.33 12.67 -11.66
CA ARG A 156 11.66 13.80 -12.53
C ARG A 156 12.92 13.56 -13.34
N GLU A 157 14.04 13.19 -12.69
CA GLU A 157 15.36 13.20 -13.30
C GLU A 157 15.64 11.91 -14.10
N VAL A 158 15.03 10.78 -13.71
CA VAL A 158 15.32 9.47 -14.32
C VAL A 158 14.16 8.99 -15.21
N LYS A 159 12.92 9.32 -14.83
CA LYS A 159 11.73 8.84 -15.53
C LYS A 159 11.05 9.90 -16.38
N ASP A 160 11.58 11.11 -16.44
CA ASP A 160 11.01 12.25 -17.19
C ASP A 160 9.52 12.46 -16.89
N LYS A 161 9.18 12.49 -15.60
CA LYS A 161 7.84 12.72 -15.09
C LYS A 161 7.74 14.07 -14.40
N GLU A 162 6.53 14.58 -14.24
CA GLU A 162 6.22 15.81 -13.50
C GLU A 162 5.55 15.47 -12.16
N PRO A 163 6.29 15.07 -11.12
CA PRO A 163 5.68 14.64 -9.88
C PRO A 163 4.92 15.77 -9.19
N VAL A 164 3.70 15.48 -8.79
CA VAL A 164 2.86 16.36 -7.97
C VAL A 164 3.06 15.99 -6.51
N ARG A 165 3.41 16.99 -5.69
CA ARG A 165 3.63 16.78 -4.27
C ARG A 165 2.43 17.21 -3.46
N ILE A 166 1.89 16.31 -2.66
CA ILE A 166 0.84 16.57 -1.70
C ILE A 166 1.39 16.32 -0.30
N ASN A 167 1.62 17.39 0.45
CA ASN A 167 2.18 17.31 1.79
C ASN A 167 1.19 17.86 2.82
N ASN A 168 1.06 17.16 3.95
CA ASN A 168 0.31 17.71 5.07
C ASN A 168 0.96 19.00 5.58
N ILE A 169 0.14 19.94 5.98
CA ILE A 169 0.60 21.24 6.46
C ILE A 169 1.31 21.05 7.81
N TYR A 170 2.49 21.63 7.91
CA TYR A 170 3.07 21.90 9.21
C TYR A 170 3.50 23.37 9.29
N SER A 171 3.60 23.90 10.52
CA SER A 171 3.92 25.30 10.75
C SER A 171 5.37 25.60 10.39
N GLY A 172 5.58 26.58 9.53
CA GLY A 172 6.90 27.04 9.14
C GLY A 172 7.07 27.17 7.63
N THR A 173 8.18 27.79 7.21
CA THR A 173 8.55 27.88 5.81
C THR A 173 9.21 26.56 5.37
N PRO A 174 8.88 26.01 4.22
CA PRO A 174 9.49 24.79 3.72
C PRO A 174 11.02 24.80 3.74
N GLY A 175 11.64 25.89 3.30
CA GLY A 175 13.08 26.05 3.30
C GLY A 175 13.70 25.98 4.71
N ASN A 176 13.05 26.52 5.72
CA ASN A 176 13.52 26.44 7.11
C ASN A 176 13.45 25.02 7.68
N SER A 177 12.55 24.20 7.19
CA SER A 177 12.41 22.80 7.60
C SER A 177 13.56 21.94 7.10
N TRP A 178 14.20 22.33 6.03
CA TRP A 178 15.24 21.56 5.37
C TRP A 178 16.64 21.82 5.94
N SER A 179 16.84 22.90 6.68
CA SER A 179 18.17 23.47 6.94
C SER A 179 18.94 22.90 8.13
N SER A 180 18.39 22.02 8.95
CA SER A 180 18.99 21.67 10.23
C SER A 180 19.60 20.26 10.32
N ASN A 181 19.60 19.50 9.24
CA ASN A 181 20.11 18.14 9.21
C ASN A 181 21.02 17.95 7.99
N GLN A 182 22.12 17.24 8.15
CA GLN A 182 23.10 17.00 7.11
C GLN A 182 22.52 16.26 5.90
N ASN A 183 21.60 15.30 6.12
CA ASN A 183 20.92 14.61 5.04
C ASN A 183 19.93 15.53 4.30
N THR A 184 19.38 16.50 4.99
CA THR A 184 18.52 17.52 4.40
C THR A 184 19.30 18.43 3.45
N SER A 185 20.54 18.80 3.79
CA SER A 185 21.36 19.63 2.89
C SER A 185 21.63 18.96 1.55
N MET A 186 21.85 17.66 1.53
CA MET A 186 22.00 16.89 0.27
C MET A 186 20.75 16.98 -0.62
N VAL A 187 19.57 16.92 -0.03
CA VAL A 187 18.30 17.06 -0.77
C VAL A 187 18.11 18.49 -1.25
N VAL A 188 18.46 19.48 -0.42
CA VAL A 188 18.43 20.90 -0.79
C VAL A 188 19.42 21.20 -1.90
N ASP A 189 20.62 20.64 -1.85
CA ASP A 189 21.64 20.83 -2.88
C ASP A 189 21.19 20.25 -4.24
N TYR A 190 20.47 19.15 -4.22
CA TYR A 190 19.98 18.50 -5.43
C TYR A 190 18.69 19.14 -5.98
N PHE A 191 17.70 19.42 -5.12
CA PHE A 191 16.38 19.88 -5.55
C PHE A 191 16.15 21.41 -5.34
N GLY A 192 17.09 22.09 -4.70
CA GLY A 192 16.93 23.45 -4.27
C GLY A 192 16.28 23.60 -2.89
N PRO A 193 16.28 24.80 -2.31
CA PRO A 193 15.89 25.06 -0.93
C PRO A 193 14.41 24.77 -0.62
N ASN A 194 13.57 24.74 -1.63
CA ASN A 194 12.13 24.44 -1.49
C ASN A 194 11.78 23.04 -2.03
N GLY A 195 12.75 22.24 -2.43
CA GLY A 195 12.52 20.99 -3.11
C GLY A 195 11.65 21.19 -4.36
N LEU A 196 10.63 20.33 -4.54
CA LEU A 196 9.67 20.46 -5.66
C LEU A 196 8.53 21.48 -5.39
N GLY A 197 8.55 22.20 -4.26
CA GLY A 197 7.46 23.04 -3.79
C GLY A 197 6.44 22.29 -2.93
N TYR A 198 5.71 22.97 -2.06
CA TYR A 198 4.67 22.36 -1.24
C TYR A 198 3.29 22.63 -1.83
N ILE A 199 2.50 21.59 -1.91
CA ILE A 199 1.07 21.68 -2.10
C ILE A 199 0.45 21.29 -0.76
N PRO A 200 -0.26 22.21 -0.06
CA PRO A 200 -0.96 21.87 1.16
C PRO A 200 -1.99 20.78 0.85
N ALA A 201 -1.92 19.67 1.56
CA ALA A 201 -2.90 18.62 1.41
C ALA A 201 -3.98 18.74 2.48
N THR A 202 -5.21 18.77 2.05
CA THR A 202 -6.37 18.52 2.92
C THR A 202 -6.88 17.10 2.67
N PRO A 203 -7.62 16.49 3.61
CA PRO A 203 -8.24 15.19 3.37
C PRO A 203 -9.13 15.16 2.12
N ALA A 204 -9.76 16.28 1.76
CA ALA A 204 -10.57 16.38 0.55
C ALA A 204 -9.73 16.34 -0.73
N GLU A 205 -8.53 16.94 -0.71
CA GLU A 205 -7.60 16.92 -1.84
C GLU A 205 -6.99 15.52 -2.02
N LEU A 206 -6.64 14.85 -0.93
CA LEU A 206 -6.16 13.46 -0.98
C LEU A 206 -7.23 12.49 -1.48
N GLY A 207 -8.50 12.76 -1.22
CA GLY A 207 -9.62 11.94 -1.71
C GLY A 207 -10.06 12.26 -3.14
N GLY A 208 -9.55 13.32 -3.73
CA GLY A 208 -9.89 13.78 -5.08
C GLY A 208 -8.94 13.29 -6.19
N TRP A 209 -7.91 12.52 -5.83
CA TRP A 209 -6.92 11.98 -6.75
C TRP A 209 -7.16 10.50 -7.03
#